data_a1b32a16f9116ba8748e4eda6d27a6e0
#
_entry.id   a1b32a16f9116ba8748e4eda6d27a6e0
#
_cell.length_a   1.000
_cell.length_b   1.000
_cell.length_c   1.000
_cell.angle_alpha   90.00
_cell.angle_beta   90.00
_cell.angle_gamma   90.00
#
_symmetry.space_group_name_H-M   'P 1'
#
loop_
_entity.id
_entity.type
_entity.pdbx_description
1 polymer ?
#
loop_
_entity_poly.entity_id
_entity_poly.type
_entity_poly.pdbx_seq_one_letter_code
_entity_poly.pdbx_strand_id
1 'polypeptide(L)'
;MTHVLVDVMLSGPARGLAVVSMVAALAVSSGAAADSPLGDQLRRGGVILVIRHAATDFSKPDRNPVDLKDCRTQRNLSTEGRRDARRIGQGARRLKLRIGAVLSSPFCRTRETARLAFGRATVNSALLNTVVAVHDAAWRRQIRTARQLLGAKPDAGRVTVLVTHGSVVGDATGHTLEEGETLVFRPLGSARFRLIGRILPRGWAALRS
;
A
#
# COMPACT_ATOMS: atom_id res chain seq x y z
N MET A 1 86.83 -33.87 -29.45
CA MET A 1 86.24 -33.41 -30.73
C MET A 1 85.38 -32.20 -30.38
N THR A 2 85.99 -31.03 -30.36
CA THR A 2 86.11 -30.05 -31.40
C THR A 2 84.81 -29.46 -31.87
N HIS A 3 84.50 -28.23 -31.56
CA HIS A 3 84.47 -26.94 -32.20
C HIS A 3 83.65 -25.96 -31.40
N VAL A 4 84.21 -24.89 -30.87
CA VAL A 4 84.50 -23.57 -31.44
C VAL A 4 83.29 -22.67 -31.61
N LEU A 5 83.34 -21.64 -30.77
CA LEU A 5 83.07 -20.20 -30.95
C LEU A 5 81.95 -19.77 -31.93
N VAL A 6 81.14 -18.82 -31.52
CA VAL A 6 81.30 -17.38 -31.89
C VAL A 6 80.41 -16.50 -31.01
N ASP A 7 81.06 -15.47 -30.44
CA ASP A 7 80.49 -14.28 -29.85
C ASP A 7 79.80 -13.40 -30.92
N VAL A 8 78.60 -12.95 -30.67
CA VAL A 8 78.09 -11.69 -31.26
C VAL A 8 77.33 -10.86 -30.20
N MET A 9 78.05 -9.85 -29.75
CA MET A 9 77.43 -8.72 -29.09
C MET A 9 76.53 -7.94 -30.05
N LEU A 10 75.26 -7.71 -29.67
CA LEU A 10 74.47 -6.63 -30.23
C LEU A 10 73.67 -5.96 -29.14
N SER A 11 74.14 -4.77 -28.78
CA SER A 11 73.48 -3.78 -27.99
C SER A 11 72.23 -3.25 -28.68
N GLY A 12 71.09 -3.39 -28.05
CA GLY A 12 69.81 -2.80 -28.47
C GLY A 12 69.12 -2.05 -27.30
N PRO A 13 68.44 -0.92 -27.52
CA PRO A 13 68.10 0.03 -26.51
C PRO A 13 66.92 -0.42 -25.68
N ALA A 14 66.93 -0.06 -24.37
CA ALA A 14 65.88 -0.26 -23.41
C ALA A 14 64.57 0.42 -23.86
N ARG A 15 63.57 -0.39 -24.18
CA ARG A 15 62.19 0.08 -24.35
C ARG A 15 61.51 0.06 -23.01
N GLY A 16 61.32 1.26 -22.44
CA GLY A 16 60.50 1.44 -21.24
C GLY A 16 59.06 0.98 -21.50
N LEU A 17 58.59 -0.01 -20.74
CA LEU A 17 57.17 -0.33 -20.65
C LEU A 17 56.49 0.75 -19.82
N ALA A 18 55.75 1.62 -20.48
CA ALA A 18 54.78 2.49 -19.82
C ALA A 18 53.58 1.62 -19.34
N VAL A 19 53.50 1.40 -18.03
CA VAL A 19 52.32 0.81 -17.40
C VAL A 19 51.24 1.86 -17.38
N VAL A 20 50.33 1.80 -18.34
CA VAL A 20 49.09 2.61 -18.31
C VAL A 20 48.17 2.00 -17.30
N SER A 21 48.14 2.56 -16.08
CA SER A 21 47.15 2.23 -15.08
C SER A 21 45.78 2.75 -15.53
N MET A 22 44.95 1.86 -16.07
CA MET A 22 43.57 2.14 -16.41
C MET A 22 42.73 2.12 -15.12
N VAL A 23 42.51 3.29 -14.51
CA VAL A 23 41.58 3.47 -13.41
C VAL A 23 40.19 3.31 -14.00
N ALA A 24 39.60 2.14 -13.84
CA ALA A 24 38.20 1.91 -14.15
C ALA A 24 37.35 2.69 -13.12
N ALA A 25 36.85 3.86 -13.51
CA ALA A 25 35.85 4.60 -12.75
C ALA A 25 34.55 3.77 -12.75
N LEU A 26 34.27 3.07 -11.63
CA LEU A 26 32.97 2.48 -11.38
C LEU A 26 31.96 3.64 -11.25
N ALA A 27 31.28 3.94 -12.35
CA ALA A 27 30.11 4.79 -12.33
C ALA A 27 29.03 4.06 -11.52
N VAL A 28 28.90 4.41 -10.25
CA VAL A 28 27.74 4.05 -9.45
C VAL A 28 26.55 4.76 -10.08
N SER A 29 25.87 4.06 -10.99
CA SER A 29 24.57 4.49 -11.49
C SER A 29 23.63 4.53 -10.32
N SER A 30 23.43 5.72 -9.73
CA SER A 30 22.30 6.00 -8.86
C SER A 30 21.07 5.79 -9.72
N GLY A 31 20.55 4.55 -9.74
CA GLY A 31 19.30 4.23 -10.39
C GLY A 31 18.21 5.12 -9.77
N ALA A 32 17.83 6.18 -10.46
CA ALA A 32 16.63 6.90 -10.17
C ALA A 32 15.50 5.85 -10.15
N ALA A 33 15.00 5.53 -8.96
CA ALA A 33 13.91 4.58 -8.82
C ALA A 33 12.75 5.13 -9.65
N ALA A 34 12.44 4.46 -10.75
CA ALA A 34 11.37 4.85 -11.64
C ALA A 34 10.11 5.07 -10.80
N ASP A 35 9.46 6.22 -10.95
CA ASP A 35 8.20 6.53 -10.28
C ASP A 35 7.24 5.38 -10.52
N SER A 36 6.73 4.76 -9.44
CA SER A 36 5.75 3.69 -9.57
C SER A 36 4.53 4.25 -10.30
N PRO A 37 4.07 3.64 -11.39
CA PRO A 37 2.85 4.07 -12.08
C PRO A 37 1.65 4.22 -11.13
N LEU A 38 1.61 3.42 -10.07
CA LEU A 38 0.59 3.50 -9.03
C LEU A 38 0.75 4.76 -8.15
N GLY A 39 1.98 5.13 -7.80
CA GLY A 39 2.28 6.36 -7.06
C GLY A 39 1.76 7.60 -7.80
N ASP A 40 1.99 7.67 -9.11
CA ASP A 40 1.48 8.76 -9.96
C ASP A 40 -0.05 8.81 -10.00
N GLN A 41 -0.70 7.65 -10.12
CA GLN A 41 -2.16 7.58 -10.12
C GLN A 41 -2.73 8.07 -8.78
N LEU A 42 -2.12 7.69 -7.66
CA LEU A 42 -2.49 8.14 -6.33
C LEU A 42 -2.35 9.67 -6.19
N ARG A 43 -1.25 10.26 -6.67
CA ARG A 43 -1.01 11.72 -6.61
C ARG A 43 -2.02 12.50 -7.45
N ARG A 44 -2.36 12.01 -8.64
CA ARG A 44 -3.39 12.64 -9.48
C ARG A 44 -4.76 12.65 -8.79
N GLY A 45 -5.00 11.72 -7.86
CA GLY A 45 -6.29 11.57 -7.19
C GLY A 45 -7.35 10.95 -8.09
N GLY A 46 -8.62 11.18 -7.76
CA GLY A 46 -9.74 10.58 -8.50
C GLY A 46 -9.86 9.06 -8.27
N VAL A 47 -9.23 8.54 -7.22
CA VAL A 47 -9.24 7.13 -6.85
C VAL A 47 -9.82 6.93 -5.45
N ILE A 48 -10.21 5.69 -5.16
CA ILE A 48 -10.72 5.26 -3.88
C ILE A 48 -9.75 4.27 -3.27
N LEU A 49 -9.29 4.53 -2.05
CA LEU A 49 -8.53 3.61 -1.24
C LEU A 49 -9.48 2.81 -0.36
N VAL A 50 -9.50 1.51 -0.51
CA VAL A 50 -10.24 0.60 0.38
C VAL A 50 -9.23 -0.12 1.26
N ILE A 51 -9.30 0.12 2.54
CA ILE A 51 -8.36 -0.40 3.52
C ILE A 51 -9.09 -1.36 4.44
N ARG A 52 -8.67 -2.62 4.51
CA ARG A 52 -9.07 -3.46 5.62
C ARG A 52 -8.42 -2.91 6.90
N HIS A 53 -9.17 -2.85 8.01
CA HIS A 53 -8.58 -2.46 9.29
C HIS A 53 -7.20 -3.11 9.47
N ALA A 54 -6.29 -2.42 10.13
CA ALA A 54 -4.95 -2.91 10.40
C ALA A 54 -4.98 -4.12 11.36
N ALA A 55 -3.84 -4.78 11.53
CA ALA A 55 -3.70 -6.03 12.29
C ALA A 55 -4.31 -5.92 13.70
N THR A 56 -5.02 -6.98 14.11
CA THR A 56 -5.79 -7.02 15.35
C THR A 56 -5.22 -8.02 16.36
N ASP A 57 -5.57 -7.85 17.64
CA ASP A 57 -5.20 -8.76 18.72
C ASP A 57 -6.20 -9.92 18.80
N PHE A 58 -5.86 -11.06 18.25
CA PHE A 58 -6.69 -12.26 18.24
C PHE A 58 -6.85 -12.92 19.61
N SER A 59 -6.05 -12.57 20.62
CA SER A 59 -6.22 -13.05 21.98
C SER A 59 -7.46 -12.47 22.67
N LYS A 60 -8.02 -11.41 22.11
CA LYS A 60 -9.21 -10.71 22.61
C LYS A 60 -10.29 -10.65 21.53
N PRO A 61 -11.09 -11.70 21.33
CA PRO A 61 -12.12 -11.75 20.30
C PRO A 61 -13.24 -10.73 20.55
N ASP A 62 -14.00 -10.42 19.51
CA ASP A 62 -15.25 -9.67 19.67
C ASP A 62 -16.19 -10.46 20.59
N ARG A 63 -16.85 -9.78 21.54
CA ARG A 63 -17.95 -10.37 22.33
C ARG A 63 -19.17 -10.58 21.44
N ASN A 64 -20.01 -11.51 21.81
CA ASN A 64 -21.29 -11.76 21.12
C ASN A 64 -22.45 -11.62 22.12
N PRO A 65 -23.37 -10.66 21.94
CA PRO A 65 -23.37 -9.65 20.88
C PRO A 65 -22.27 -8.59 21.05
N VAL A 66 -21.78 -8.03 19.94
CA VAL A 66 -20.80 -6.94 19.96
C VAL A 66 -21.50 -5.61 20.21
N ASP A 67 -20.98 -4.83 21.17
CA ASP A 67 -21.39 -3.44 21.35
C ASP A 67 -20.47 -2.50 20.55
N LEU A 68 -21.02 -1.87 19.50
CA LEU A 68 -20.27 -0.93 18.66
C LEU A 68 -19.92 0.39 19.36
N LYS A 69 -20.55 0.69 20.52
CA LYS A 69 -20.26 1.86 21.33
C LYS A 69 -19.16 1.60 22.36
N ASP A 70 -18.98 0.35 22.79
CA ASP A 70 -17.95 -0.04 23.77
C ASP A 70 -16.80 -0.82 23.11
N CYS A 71 -15.67 -0.15 22.91
CA CYS A 71 -14.46 -0.76 22.32
C CYS A 71 -13.88 -1.91 23.18
N ARG A 72 -14.21 -1.99 24.48
CA ARG A 72 -13.74 -3.07 25.35
C ARG A 72 -14.38 -4.41 25.02
N THR A 73 -15.50 -4.40 24.33
CA THR A 73 -16.21 -5.61 23.87
C THR A 73 -15.77 -6.08 22.49
N GLN A 74 -14.85 -5.35 21.86
CA GLN A 74 -14.44 -5.59 20.50
C GLN A 74 -12.98 -6.04 20.40
N ARG A 75 -12.69 -6.86 19.39
CA ARG A 75 -11.34 -7.15 18.95
C ARG A 75 -10.70 -5.89 18.36
N ASN A 76 -9.75 -5.32 19.07
CA ASN A 76 -9.08 -4.07 18.72
C ASN A 76 -7.75 -4.29 17.99
N LEU A 77 -7.13 -3.20 17.53
CA LEU A 77 -5.83 -3.25 16.88
C LEU A 77 -4.77 -3.79 17.85
N SER A 78 -3.88 -4.60 17.32
CA SER A 78 -2.63 -4.97 17.98
C SER A 78 -1.63 -3.80 17.96
N THR A 79 -0.52 -3.94 18.69
CA THR A 79 0.58 -2.97 18.62
C THR A 79 1.14 -2.86 17.21
N GLU A 80 1.27 -3.98 16.49
CA GLU A 80 1.70 -3.98 15.09
C GLU A 80 0.67 -3.29 14.19
N GLY A 81 -0.62 -3.58 14.36
CA GLY A 81 -1.67 -2.91 13.60
C GLY A 81 -1.66 -1.40 13.74
N ARG A 82 -1.39 -0.89 14.95
CA ARG A 82 -1.22 0.57 15.16
C ARG A 82 -0.01 1.11 14.42
N ARG A 83 1.10 0.35 14.37
CA ARG A 83 2.28 0.72 13.56
C ARG A 83 1.94 0.74 12.06
N ASP A 84 1.24 -0.27 11.58
CA ASP A 84 0.84 -0.36 10.17
C ASP A 84 -0.10 0.77 9.76
N ALA A 85 -1.10 1.11 10.57
CA ALA A 85 -1.95 2.25 10.31
C ALA A 85 -1.15 3.56 10.20
N ARG A 86 -0.16 3.78 11.06
CA ARG A 86 0.74 4.94 10.96
C ARG A 86 1.61 4.90 9.70
N ARG A 87 2.13 3.71 9.28
CA ARG A 87 2.90 3.53 8.03
C ARG A 87 2.08 3.92 6.81
N ILE A 88 0.82 3.50 6.75
CA ILE A 88 -0.12 3.91 5.70
C ILE A 88 -0.22 5.44 5.63
N GLY A 89 -0.46 6.08 6.76
CA GLY A 89 -0.56 7.54 6.84
C GLY A 89 0.73 8.26 6.47
N GLN A 90 1.89 7.74 6.87
CA GLN A 90 3.20 8.27 6.48
C GLN A 90 3.41 8.17 4.96
N GLY A 91 3.07 7.04 4.35
CA GLY A 91 3.14 6.86 2.91
C GLY A 91 2.24 7.85 2.16
N ALA A 92 0.99 7.99 2.61
CA ALA A 92 0.05 8.95 2.02
C ALA A 92 0.56 10.40 2.10
N ARG A 93 1.16 10.80 3.23
CA ARG A 93 1.76 12.15 3.39
C ARG A 93 2.99 12.34 2.51
N ARG A 94 3.92 11.35 2.43
CA ARG A 94 5.08 11.44 1.53
C ARG A 94 4.67 11.60 0.07
N LEU A 95 3.66 10.88 -0.36
CA LEU A 95 3.09 11.02 -1.70
C LEU A 95 2.28 12.31 -1.88
N LYS A 96 2.15 13.13 -0.82
CA LYS A 96 1.35 14.37 -0.83
C LYS A 96 -0.08 14.15 -1.32
N LEU A 97 -0.69 13.01 -0.92
CA LEU A 97 -2.06 12.69 -1.33
C LEU A 97 -3.05 13.71 -0.78
N ARG A 98 -3.89 14.26 -1.63
CA ARG A 98 -4.98 15.16 -1.23
C ARG A 98 -6.17 14.32 -0.76
N ILE A 99 -6.18 13.97 0.53
CA ILE A 99 -7.23 13.16 1.12
C ILE A 99 -8.53 13.97 1.23
N GLY A 100 -9.57 13.50 0.58
CA GLY A 100 -10.95 13.98 0.69
C GLY A 100 -11.70 13.33 1.85
N ALA A 101 -12.81 12.64 1.56
CA ALA A 101 -13.56 11.91 2.58
C ALA A 101 -12.77 10.73 3.15
N VAL A 102 -12.87 10.51 4.47
CA VAL A 102 -12.37 9.31 5.16
C VAL A 102 -13.54 8.68 5.89
N LEU A 103 -14.09 7.62 5.30
CA LEU A 103 -15.22 6.87 5.82
C LEU A 103 -14.73 5.60 6.50
N SER A 104 -15.35 5.20 7.60
CA SER A 104 -15.01 3.96 8.29
C SER A 104 -16.25 3.20 8.74
N SER A 105 -16.12 1.87 8.83
CA SER A 105 -17.06 1.06 9.60
C SER A 105 -17.18 1.59 11.04
N PRO A 106 -18.33 1.37 11.73
CA PRO A 106 -18.50 1.76 13.14
C PRO A 106 -17.62 0.96 14.12
N PHE A 107 -16.99 -0.15 13.72
CA PHE A 107 -16.08 -0.91 14.58
C PHE A 107 -14.89 -0.07 15.05
N CYS A 108 -14.45 -0.27 16.30
CA CYS A 108 -13.33 0.49 16.87
C CYS A 108 -12.05 0.31 16.09
N ARG A 109 -11.71 -0.92 15.64
CA ARG A 109 -10.52 -1.21 14.85
C ARG A 109 -10.45 -0.46 13.51
N THR A 110 -11.59 -0.26 12.84
CA THR A 110 -11.63 0.50 11.58
C THR A 110 -11.52 2.00 11.82
N ARG A 111 -12.21 2.52 12.85
CA ARG A 111 -12.13 3.92 13.26
C ARG A 111 -10.72 4.28 13.73
N GLU A 112 -10.08 3.40 14.51
CA GLU A 112 -8.71 3.60 14.99
C GLU A 112 -7.71 3.57 13.83
N THR A 113 -7.83 2.61 12.89
CA THR A 113 -7.02 2.57 11.66
C THR A 113 -7.13 3.89 10.89
N ALA A 114 -8.35 4.37 10.64
CA ALA A 114 -8.59 5.62 9.91
C ALA A 114 -7.98 6.85 10.64
N ARG A 115 -8.15 6.94 11.95
CA ARG A 115 -7.61 8.06 12.75
C ARG A 115 -6.09 8.06 12.78
N LEU A 116 -5.46 6.90 12.97
CA LEU A 116 -3.99 6.79 13.00
C LEU A 116 -3.35 7.10 11.65
N ALA A 117 -4.01 6.72 10.56
CA ALA A 117 -3.50 6.97 9.21
C ALA A 117 -3.81 8.40 8.73
N PHE A 118 -5.04 8.88 8.91
CA PHE A 118 -5.54 10.10 8.25
C PHE A 118 -6.05 11.19 9.21
N GLY A 119 -5.93 10.99 10.53
CA GLY A 119 -6.33 11.97 11.56
C GLY A 119 -7.84 12.08 11.79
N ARG A 120 -8.67 11.42 11.00
CA ARG A 120 -10.14 11.50 11.08
C ARG A 120 -10.82 10.21 10.64
N ALA A 121 -12.09 10.05 11.01
CA ALA A 121 -12.97 8.97 10.57
C ALA A 121 -14.43 9.40 10.69
N THR A 122 -15.16 9.39 9.60
CA THR A 122 -16.62 9.53 9.59
C THR A 122 -17.24 8.14 9.48
N VAL A 123 -18.10 7.80 10.41
CA VAL A 123 -18.75 6.47 10.44
C VAL A 123 -19.74 6.34 9.29
N ASN A 124 -19.69 5.19 8.61
CA ASN A 124 -20.64 4.82 7.56
C ASN A 124 -21.05 3.35 7.72
N SER A 125 -22.33 3.10 7.92
CA SER A 125 -22.88 1.76 8.17
C SER A 125 -22.78 0.81 6.98
N ALA A 126 -22.65 1.31 5.74
CA ALA A 126 -22.42 0.47 4.57
C ALA A 126 -21.07 -0.26 4.62
N LEU A 127 -20.16 0.17 5.51
CA LEU A 127 -18.83 -0.44 5.71
C LEU A 127 -18.83 -1.42 6.91
N LEU A 128 -19.98 -1.70 7.53
CA LEU A 128 -20.12 -2.61 8.67
C LEU A 128 -19.75 -4.04 8.28
N ASN A 129 -19.08 -4.75 9.20
CA ASN A 129 -18.71 -6.16 9.00
C ASN A 129 -19.91 -7.06 8.67
N THR A 130 -19.80 -7.87 7.64
CA THR A 130 -20.88 -8.75 7.15
C THR A 130 -20.68 -10.23 7.50
N VAL A 131 -19.65 -10.58 8.29
CA VAL A 131 -19.34 -11.99 8.64
C VAL A 131 -20.52 -12.72 9.27
N VAL A 132 -21.33 -12.00 10.06
CA VAL A 132 -22.52 -12.57 10.73
C VAL A 132 -23.83 -12.20 10.03
N ALA A 133 -23.75 -11.59 8.84
CA ALA A 133 -24.95 -11.18 8.11
C ALA A 133 -25.63 -12.40 7.49
N VAL A 134 -26.92 -12.55 7.76
CA VAL A 134 -27.78 -13.38 6.91
C VAL A 134 -27.88 -12.65 5.56
N HIS A 135 -27.71 -13.36 4.43
CA HIS A 135 -27.74 -12.78 3.08
C HIS A 135 -29.18 -12.35 2.69
N ASP A 136 -29.76 -11.53 3.52
CA ASP A 136 -31.12 -10.99 3.41
C ASP A 136 -31.21 -9.67 2.63
N ALA A 137 -32.36 -9.03 2.65
CA ALA A 137 -32.57 -7.75 2.00
C ALA A 137 -31.72 -6.62 2.60
N ALA A 138 -31.42 -6.66 3.89
CA ALA A 138 -30.60 -5.64 4.56
C ALA A 138 -29.13 -5.75 4.11
N TRP A 139 -28.58 -6.98 4.10
CA TRP A 139 -27.26 -7.26 3.53
C TRP A 139 -27.13 -6.79 2.08
N ARG A 140 -28.12 -7.17 1.22
CA ARG A 140 -28.13 -6.72 -0.18
C ARG A 140 -28.13 -5.19 -0.32
N ARG A 141 -28.88 -4.48 0.51
CA ARG A 141 -28.87 -3.00 0.52
C ARG A 141 -27.50 -2.46 0.94
N GLN A 142 -26.91 -3.02 1.99
CA GLN A 142 -25.59 -2.62 2.49
C GLN A 142 -24.52 -2.78 1.40
N ILE A 143 -24.47 -3.93 0.74
CA ILE A 143 -23.49 -4.20 -0.32
C ILE A 143 -23.72 -3.30 -1.54
N ARG A 144 -24.96 -3.04 -1.93
CA ARG A 144 -25.25 -2.06 -2.99
C ARG A 144 -24.71 -0.68 -2.62
N THR A 145 -24.92 -0.22 -1.38
CA THR A 145 -24.41 1.07 -0.92
C THR A 145 -22.87 1.10 -0.88
N ALA A 146 -22.22 0.02 -0.43
CA ALA A 146 -20.77 -0.10 -0.50
C ALA A 146 -20.25 -0.01 -1.94
N ARG A 147 -20.92 -0.66 -2.90
CA ARG A 147 -20.59 -0.55 -4.32
C ARG A 147 -20.81 0.86 -4.89
N GLN A 148 -21.84 1.57 -4.42
CA GLN A 148 -22.06 2.98 -4.78
C GLN A 148 -20.90 3.85 -4.31
N LEU A 149 -20.43 3.66 -3.07
CA LEU A 149 -19.23 4.35 -2.56
C LEU A 149 -18.00 4.08 -3.42
N LEU A 150 -17.81 2.83 -3.88
CA LEU A 150 -16.69 2.43 -4.74
C LEU A 150 -16.80 3.02 -6.17
N GLY A 151 -18.01 3.26 -6.65
CA GLY A 151 -18.26 3.85 -7.97
C GLY A 151 -18.35 5.37 -7.96
N ALA A 152 -18.40 6.00 -6.77
CA ALA A 152 -18.52 7.45 -6.63
C ALA A 152 -17.19 8.15 -6.93
N LYS A 153 -17.21 9.13 -7.83
CA LYS A 153 -16.01 9.91 -8.14
C LYS A 153 -15.67 10.83 -6.95
N PRO A 154 -14.43 10.78 -6.43
CA PRO A 154 -13.97 11.79 -5.46
C PRO A 154 -13.98 13.20 -6.08
N ASP A 155 -13.97 14.22 -5.23
CA ASP A 155 -13.72 15.60 -5.67
C ASP A 155 -12.45 15.67 -6.51
N ALA A 156 -12.37 16.67 -7.42
CA ALA A 156 -11.26 16.81 -8.35
C ALA A 156 -9.89 16.77 -7.67
N GLY A 157 -9.06 15.83 -8.08
CA GLY A 157 -7.72 15.62 -7.55
C GLY A 157 -7.65 15.12 -6.10
N ARG A 158 -8.76 14.77 -5.48
CA ARG A 158 -8.79 14.17 -4.14
C ARG A 158 -8.89 12.65 -4.19
N VAL A 159 -8.59 12.03 -3.05
CA VAL A 159 -8.69 10.59 -2.82
C VAL A 159 -9.74 10.36 -1.74
N THR A 160 -10.71 9.48 -1.98
CA THR A 160 -11.62 8.99 -0.94
C THR A 160 -11.05 7.75 -0.29
N VAL A 161 -11.15 7.66 1.04
CA VAL A 161 -10.68 6.52 1.83
C VAL A 161 -11.86 5.82 2.47
N LEU A 162 -11.94 4.49 2.31
CA LEU A 162 -12.92 3.62 2.95
C LEU A 162 -12.18 2.61 3.82
N VAL A 163 -12.34 2.67 5.14
CA VAL A 163 -11.73 1.70 6.07
C VAL A 163 -12.80 0.73 6.54
N THR A 164 -12.64 -0.54 6.20
CA THR A 164 -13.70 -1.55 6.36
C THR A 164 -13.14 -2.93 6.74
N HIS A 165 -13.84 -3.99 6.42
CA HIS A 165 -13.55 -5.39 6.75
C HIS A 165 -13.38 -6.23 5.48
N GLY A 166 -12.64 -7.35 5.60
CA GLY A 166 -12.44 -8.27 4.48
C GLY A 166 -13.74 -8.81 3.88
N SER A 167 -14.74 -9.11 4.73
CA SER A 167 -16.04 -9.59 4.30
C SER A 167 -16.76 -8.59 3.38
N VAL A 168 -16.83 -7.32 3.78
CA VAL A 168 -17.48 -6.26 2.97
C VAL A 168 -16.80 -6.11 1.61
N VAL A 169 -15.46 -6.16 1.58
CA VAL A 169 -14.72 -6.05 0.32
C VAL A 169 -14.97 -7.28 -0.55
N GLY A 170 -14.93 -8.48 0.03
CA GLY A 170 -15.25 -9.71 -0.67
C GLY A 170 -16.65 -9.65 -1.30
N ASP A 171 -17.66 -9.32 -0.51
CA ASP A 171 -19.06 -9.24 -0.94
C ASP A 171 -19.30 -8.14 -2.01
N ALA A 172 -18.62 -6.99 -1.86
CA ALA A 172 -18.82 -5.88 -2.78
C ALA A 172 -18.01 -5.99 -4.08
N THR A 173 -16.83 -6.63 -4.06
CA THR A 173 -15.87 -6.55 -5.16
C THR A 173 -15.38 -7.91 -5.69
N GLY A 174 -15.59 -9.00 -4.96
CA GLY A 174 -14.99 -10.30 -5.24
C GLY A 174 -13.49 -10.42 -4.90
N HIS A 175 -12.88 -9.38 -4.30
CA HIS A 175 -11.47 -9.39 -3.94
C HIS A 175 -11.28 -9.68 -2.45
N THR A 176 -10.26 -10.44 -2.13
CA THR A 176 -9.77 -10.63 -0.76
C THR A 176 -8.64 -9.64 -0.47
N LEU A 177 -8.42 -9.30 0.80
CA LEU A 177 -7.29 -8.47 1.24
C LEU A 177 -6.87 -8.84 2.68
N GLU A 178 -5.59 -8.64 2.96
CA GLU A 178 -5.01 -8.86 4.28
C GLU A 178 -5.32 -7.71 5.25
N GLU A 179 -5.12 -7.91 6.55
CA GLU A 179 -5.24 -6.82 7.54
C GLU A 179 -4.23 -5.71 7.23
N GLY A 180 -4.73 -4.47 7.14
CA GLY A 180 -3.94 -3.31 6.77
C GLY A 180 -3.68 -3.14 5.27
N GLU A 181 -4.01 -4.13 4.44
CA GLU A 181 -3.86 -4.00 2.99
C GLU A 181 -4.83 -2.96 2.43
N THR A 182 -4.36 -2.25 1.42
CA THR A 182 -5.10 -1.23 0.67
C THR A 182 -5.31 -1.69 -0.76
N LEU A 183 -6.57 -1.76 -1.20
CA LEU A 183 -6.93 -1.86 -2.62
C LEU A 183 -7.19 -0.46 -3.17
N VAL A 184 -6.68 -0.19 -4.36
CA VAL A 184 -6.86 1.08 -5.06
C VAL A 184 -7.84 0.87 -6.19
N PHE A 185 -8.99 1.54 -6.13
CA PHE A 185 -10.01 1.46 -7.16
C PHE A 185 -10.11 2.76 -7.94
N ARG A 186 -10.31 2.64 -9.25
CA ARG A 186 -10.75 3.73 -10.11
C ARG A 186 -12.27 3.66 -10.23
N PRO A 187 -13.00 4.68 -9.75
CA PRO A 187 -14.45 4.76 -9.93
C PRO A 187 -14.80 5.01 -11.39
N LEU A 188 -15.85 4.36 -11.87
CA LEU A 188 -16.35 4.46 -13.23
C LEU A 188 -17.79 5.01 -13.30
N GLY A 189 -18.34 5.43 -12.15
CA GLY A 189 -19.75 5.85 -12.02
C GLY A 189 -20.73 4.69 -11.94
N SER A 190 -21.96 4.97 -11.52
CA SER A 190 -23.07 3.99 -11.45
C SER A 190 -22.68 2.69 -10.73
N ALA A 191 -22.05 2.78 -9.56
CA ALA A 191 -21.55 1.66 -8.75
C ALA A 191 -20.55 0.74 -9.49
N ARG A 192 -19.95 1.20 -10.60
CA ARG A 192 -18.89 0.51 -11.34
C ARG A 192 -17.53 1.06 -10.93
N PHE A 193 -16.55 0.17 -10.85
CA PHE A 193 -15.17 0.48 -10.45
C PHE A 193 -14.22 -0.57 -11.02
N ARG A 194 -12.93 -0.23 -11.08
CA ARG A 194 -11.87 -1.13 -11.52
C ARG A 194 -10.73 -1.12 -10.51
N LEU A 195 -10.28 -2.29 -10.08
CA LEU A 195 -9.05 -2.42 -9.28
C LEU A 195 -7.85 -2.01 -10.15
N ILE A 196 -7.00 -1.12 -9.64
CA ILE A 196 -5.81 -0.62 -10.34
C ILE A 196 -4.52 -0.83 -9.54
N GLY A 197 -4.61 -1.27 -8.28
CA GLY A 197 -3.44 -1.56 -7.48
C GLY A 197 -3.76 -2.12 -6.10
N ARG A 198 -2.73 -2.71 -5.49
CA ARG A 198 -2.76 -3.27 -4.14
C ARG A 198 -1.51 -2.80 -3.41
N ILE A 199 -1.63 -2.44 -2.13
CA ILE A 199 -0.53 -1.92 -1.33
C ILE A 199 -0.60 -2.56 0.06
N LEU A 200 0.37 -3.39 0.40
CA LEU A 200 0.54 -3.88 1.77
C LEU A 200 1.02 -2.74 2.68
N PRO A 201 0.83 -2.81 4.01
CA PRO A 201 1.26 -1.76 4.92
C PRO A 201 2.73 -1.35 4.75
N ARG A 202 3.63 -2.33 4.55
CA ARG A 202 5.05 -2.08 4.30
C ARG A 202 5.32 -1.52 2.90
N GLY A 203 4.48 -1.84 1.92
CA GLY A 203 4.60 -1.38 0.53
C GLY A 203 4.42 0.12 0.38
N TRP A 204 3.71 0.78 1.30
CA TRP A 204 3.58 2.23 1.31
C TRP A 204 4.92 2.96 1.38
N ALA A 205 5.95 2.34 1.99
CA ALA A 205 7.29 2.90 2.07
C ALA A 205 8.01 2.93 0.72
N ALA A 206 7.73 1.99 -0.16
CA ALA A 206 8.35 1.85 -1.47
C ALA A 206 7.72 2.74 -2.56
N LEU A 207 6.49 3.22 -2.33
CA LEU A 207 5.84 4.15 -3.26
C LEU A 207 6.57 5.50 -3.21
N ARG A 208 7.12 5.91 -4.35
CA ARG A 208 7.88 7.16 -4.49
C ARG A 208 7.10 8.19 -5.29
N SER A 209 7.43 9.43 -5.02
CA SER A 209 7.02 10.61 -5.81
C SER A 209 8.02 10.84 -6.92
#